data_54c3fab915712fe7956df61568d5050c
#
_entry.id   54c3fab915712fe7956df61568d5050c
#
_cell.length_a   1.000
_cell.length_b   1.000
_cell.length_c   1.000
_cell.angle_alpha   90.00
_cell.angle_beta   90.00
_cell.angle_gamma   90.00
#
_symmetry.space_group_name_H-M   'P 1'
#
loop_
_entity.id
_entity.type
_entity.pdbx_description
1 polymer ?
#
loop_
_entity_poly.entity_id
_entity_poly.type
_entity_poly.pdbx_seq_one_letter_code
_entity_poly.pdbx_strand_id
1 'polypeptide(L)'
;MSLWRSPEFVKLWAGQTISEIGSRVSREGIPLTAVLVLHATPTEMGWLTAVGGLAALVAGPVAGPLADRRRRKPLMIAADLGRALILATIPLAYFNGSLGMAHLLGAAALAGMFTVLFDVAYPTFVPTLVEPGQLLEANGKLALTMSVAEVTGPALTGLLVKVISAPVAILLDAASFIVSALSIAWITRPEALPTAPALTESWWGQASGGVRFVFSHSLLRPLALRTATMSLAWGFFATLYVYYAIEVLKMSTVALGLVITLGGIGNLIGALLARHAGTRYPVGKVLIAAALWQGLMSLFIPLASEPGWFSVACLGASQLFGDVAFPVFGINELTLRQKAAPPHMLGRVNACLQLLFKGLFPLGALFGGVLAASIGTRQTMLLSSLGILASSLWLIFSPIRKLRGHEA
;
A
#
# COMPACT_ATOMS: atom_id res chain seq x y z
N MET A 1 13.07 -14.90 27.03
CA MET A 1 14.37 -14.41 26.53
C MET A 1 14.13 -13.33 25.51
N SER A 2 14.97 -12.27 25.43
CA SER A 2 14.80 -11.22 24.40
C SER A 2 15.03 -11.79 23.01
N LEU A 3 14.18 -11.43 22.03
CA LEU A 3 14.29 -11.84 20.62
C LEU A 3 15.62 -11.46 19.95
N TRP A 4 16.32 -10.46 20.47
CA TRP A 4 17.68 -10.10 20.02
C TRP A 4 18.73 -11.20 20.27
N ARG A 5 18.43 -12.21 21.11
CA ARG A 5 19.27 -13.38 21.34
C ARG A 5 18.93 -14.56 20.43
N SER A 6 17.88 -14.44 19.60
CA SER A 6 17.54 -15.44 18.58
C SER A 6 18.25 -15.08 17.26
N PRO A 7 19.34 -15.78 16.89
CA PRO A 7 20.10 -15.44 15.70
C PRO A 7 19.26 -15.56 14.41
N GLU A 8 18.33 -16.51 14.36
CA GLU A 8 17.48 -16.74 13.21
C GLU A 8 16.48 -15.59 12.99
N PHE A 9 15.90 -15.06 14.07
CA PHE A 9 15.04 -13.89 13.99
C PHE A 9 15.84 -12.63 13.60
N VAL A 10 17.03 -12.44 14.16
CA VAL A 10 17.89 -11.27 13.87
C VAL A 10 18.31 -11.26 12.40
N LYS A 11 18.66 -12.42 11.81
CA LYS A 11 18.96 -12.55 10.38
C LYS A 11 17.76 -12.07 9.55
N LEU A 12 16.55 -12.60 9.80
CA LEU A 12 15.35 -12.19 9.10
C LEU A 12 15.09 -10.70 9.26
N TRP A 13 15.10 -10.21 10.51
CA TRP A 13 14.81 -8.82 10.83
C TRP A 13 15.77 -7.84 10.14
N ALA A 14 17.07 -8.12 10.16
CA ALA A 14 18.08 -7.26 9.53
C ALA A 14 17.91 -7.22 8.00
N GLY A 15 17.73 -8.38 7.36
CA GLY A 15 17.48 -8.45 5.93
C GLY A 15 16.20 -7.71 5.53
N GLN A 16 15.11 -7.92 6.27
CA GLN A 16 13.85 -7.24 6.01
C GLN A 16 13.92 -5.72 6.25
N THR A 17 14.67 -5.28 7.26
CA THR A 17 14.86 -3.83 7.51
C THR A 17 15.51 -3.14 6.32
N ILE A 18 16.56 -3.73 5.76
CA ILE A 18 17.26 -3.20 4.58
C ILE A 18 16.33 -3.23 3.36
N SER A 19 15.60 -4.33 3.16
CA SER A 19 14.69 -4.51 2.04
C SER A 19 13.48 -3.56 2.11
N GLU A 20 12.92 -3.31 3.28
CA GLU A 20 11.79 -2.37 3.44
C GLU A 20 12.19 -0.94 3.11
N ILE A 21 13.38 -0.51 3.53
CA ILE A 21 13.92 0.81 3.16
C ILE A 21 14.17 0.89 1.66
N GLY A 22 14.79 -0.14 1.07
CA GLY A 22 15.01 -0.22 -0.38
C GLY A 22 13.72 -0.17 -1.18
N SER A 23 12.70 -0.92 -0.76
CA SER A 23 11.40 -0.98 -1.44
C SER A 23 10.66 0.37 -1.44
N ARG A 24 10.92 1.24 -0.44
CA ARG A 24 10.42 2.63 -0.48
C ARG A 24 11.11 3.42 -1.61
N VAL A 25 12.40 3.17 -1.86
CA VAL A 25 13.12 3.83 -2.97
C VAL A 25 12.51 3.45 -4.32
N SER A 26 12.21 2.19 -4.57
CA SER A 26 11.58 1.76 -5.83
C SER A 26 10.13 2.23 -5.96
N ARG A 27 9.36 2.27 -4.85
CA ARG A 27 7.98 2.74 -4.85
C ARG A 27 7.83 4.15 -5.41
N GLU A 28 8.73 5.05 -5.02
CA GLU A 28 8.76 6.43 -5.51
C GLU A 28 9.66 6.57 -6.75
N GLY A 29 10.72 5.78 -6.84
CA GLY A 29 11.71 5.82 -7.91
C GLY A 29 11.16 5.40 -9.27
N ILE A 30 10.26 4.42 -9.33
CA ILE A 30 9.64 3.98 -10.59
C ILE A 30 8.76 5.09 -11.19
N PRO A 31 7.80 5.70 -10.47
CA PRO A 31 7.06 6.87 -10.96
C PRO A 31 7.96 8.05 -11.31
N LEU A 32 8.98 8.34 -10.50
CA LEU A 32 9.94 9.41 -10.78
C LEU A 32 10.77 9.12 -12.04
N THR A 33 11.14 7.87 -12.31
CA THR A 33 11.81 7.45 -13.55
C THR A 33 10.90 7.70 -14.76
N ALA A 34 9.61 7.34 -14.65
CA ALA A 34 8.65 7.59 -15.72
C ALA A 34 8.52 9.09 -16.03
N VAL A 35 8.39 9.93 -15.00
CA VAL A 35 8.20 11.38 -15.18
C VAL A 35 9.48 12.08 -15.62
N LEU A 36 10.61 11.86 -14.92
CA LEU A 36 11.84 12.64 -15.11
C LEU A 36 12.70 12.17 -16.28
N VAL A 37 12.64 10.88 -16.61
CA VAL A 37 13.53 10.28 -17.64
C VAL A 37 12.77 9.97 -18.92
N LEU A 38 11.55 9.41 -18.80
CA LEU A 38 10.75 9.02 -19.95
C LEU A 38 9.73 10.08 -20.37
N HIS A 39 9.61 11.18 -19.60
CA HIS A 39 8.63 12.23 -19.82
C HIS A 39 7.20 11.69 -20.03
N ALA A 40 6.84 10.72 -19.18
CA ALA A 40 5.60 9.98 -19.27
C ALA A 40 4.38 10.90 -19.23
N THR A 41 3.42 10.60 -20.06
CA THR A 41 2.11 11.25 -20.09
C THR A 41 1.25 10.82 -18.88
N PRO A 42 0.21 11.57 -18.50
CA PRO A 42 -0.73 11.15 -17.46
C PRO A 42 -1.35 9.76 -17.72
N THR A 43 -1.64 9.44 -18.99
CA THR A 43 -2.17 8.13 -19.37
C THR A 43 -1.17 7.00 -19.12
N GLU A 44 0.11 7.21 -19.44
CA GLU A 44 1.17 6.24 -19.15
C GLU A 44 1.39 6.05 -17.65
N MET A 45 1.26 7.11 -16.85
CA MET A 45 1.25 7.01 -15.39
C MET A 45 0.06 6.18 -14.89
N GLY A 46 -1.12 6.32 -15.53
CA GLY A 46 -2.28 5.48 -15.28
C GLY A 46 -2.00 4.00 -15.50
N TRP A 47 -1.39 3.66 -16.62
CA TRP A 47 -0.96 2.28 -16.91
C TRP A 47 0.06 1.78 -15.90
N LEU A 48 1.06 2.60 -15.55
CA LEU A 48 2.11 2.21 -14.61
C LEU A 48 1.54 1.84 -13.23
N THR A 49 0.64 2.67 -12.71
CA THR A 49 -0.02 2.43 -11.43
C THR A 49 -0.98 1.23 -11.50
N ALA A 50 -1.73 1.10 -12.60
CA ALA A 50 -2.69 0.01 -12.78
C ALA A 50 -2.03 -1.35 -12.90
N VAL A 51 -0.93 -1.44 -13.65
CA VAL A 51 -0.21 -2.70 -13.89
C VAL A 51 0.30 -3.30 -12.59
N GLY A 52 0.80 -2.48 -11.66
CA GLY A 52 1.21 -2.94 -10.32
C GLY A 52 0.04 -3.57 -9.54
N GLY A 53 -1.14 -2.94 -9.56
CA GLY A 53 -2.35 -3.47 -8.92
C GLY A 53 -2.90 -4.73 -9.61
N LEU A 54 -2.92 -4.74 -10.94
CA LEU A 54 -3.37 -5.90 -11.73
C LEU A 54 -2.46 -7.11 -11.53
N ALA A 55 -1.13 -6.89 -11.47
CA ALA A 55 -0.18 -7.95 -11.17
C ALA A 55 -0.47 -8.63 -9.84
N ALA A 56 -0.86 -7.87 -8.81
CA ALA A 56 -1.25 -8.42 -7.52
C ALA A 56 -2.54 -9.27 -7.60
N LEU A 57 -3.52 -8.85 -8.39
CA LEU A 57 -4.77 -9.60 -8.61
C LEU A 57 -4.53 -10.93 -9.34
N VAL A 58 -3.63 -10.95 -10.31
CA VAL A 58 -3.29 -12.15 -11.09
C VAL A 58 -2.40 -13.09 -10.27
N ALA A 59 -1.43 -12.56 -9.54
CA ALA A 59 -0.48 -13.37 -8.76
C ALA A 59 -1.12 -13.97 -7.50
N GLY A 60 -2.06 -13.29 -6.85
CA GLY A 60 -2.66 -13.72 -5.58
C GLY A 60 -3.26 -15.13 -5.61
N PRO A 61 -4.13 -15.49 -6.58
CA PRO A 61 -4.70 -16.82 -6.71
C PRO A 61 -3.67 -17.94 -6.91
N VAL A 62 -2.48 -17.63 -7.42
CA VAL A 62 -1.39 -18.58 -7.64
C VAL A 62 -0.46 -18.64 -6.42
N ALA A 63 -0.13 -17.48 -5.85
CA ALA A 63 0.82 -17.35 -4.73
C ALA A 63 0.31 -18.05 -3.46
N GLY A 64 -1.00 -17.94 -3.15
CA GLY A 64 -1.61 -18.56 -1.98
C GLY A 64 -1.43 -20.09 -1.97
N PRO A 65 -2.00 -20.83 -2.93
CA PRO A 65 -1.83 -22.28 -3.01
C PRO A 65 -0.37 -22.74 -3.13
N LEU A 66 0.50 -21.92 -3.73
CA LEU A 66 1.93 -22.22 -3.84
C LEU A 66 2.62 -22.14 -2.46
N ALA A 67 2.32 -21.09 -1.68
CA ALA A 67 2.85 -20.93 -0.32
C ALA A 67 2.31 -22.00 0.66
N ASP A 68 1.08 -22.48 0.44
CA ASP A 68 0.47 -23.55 1.24
C ASP A 68 1.03 -24.94 0.96
N ARG A 69 1.64 -25.14 -0.23
CA ARG A 69 2.15 -26.46 -0.67
C ARG A 69 3.66 -26.56 -0.70
N ARG A 70 4.36 -25.46 -0.60
CA ARG A 70 5.84 -25.41 -0.69
C ARG A 70 6.43 -24.81 0.57
N ARG A 71 7.71 -25.12 0.82
CA ARG A 71 8.48 -24.47 1.88
C ARG A 71 8.55 -22.96 1.57
N ARG A 72 8.32 -22.12 2.58
CA ARG A 72 8.24 -20.66 2.46
C ARG A 72 9.60 -20.03 2.20
N LYS A 73 10.66 -20.55 2.86
CA LYS A 73 12.05 -20.06 2.71
C LYS A 73 12.52 -20.03 1.25
N PRO A 74 12.44 -21.11 0.44
CA PRO A 74 12.81 -21.06 -0.98
C PRO A 74 11.95 -20.12 -1.81
N LEU A 75 10.65 -20.00 -1.50
CA LEU A 75 9.73 -19.08 -2.20
C LEU A 75 10.11 -17.63 -1.96
N MET A 76 10.44 -17.27 -0.70
CA MET A 76 10.88 -15.92 -0.35
C MET A 76 12.19 -15.55 -1.03
N ILE A 77 13.18 -16.46 -1.03
CA ILE A 77 14.45 -16.27 -1.72
C ILE A 77 14.24 -16.09 -3.23
N ALA A 78 13.43 -16.94 -3.86
CA ALA A 78 13.13 -16.81 -5.29
C ALA A 78 12.40 -15.49 -5.61
N ALA A 79 11.49 -15.04 -4.74
CA ALA A 79 10.80 -13.77 -4.90
C ALA A 79 11.77 -12.59 -4.80
N ASP A 80 12.68 -12.58 -3.82
CA ASP A 80 13.69 -11.54 -3.66
C ASP A 80 14.66 -11.49 -4.84
N LEU A 81 15.19 -12.63 -5.24
CA LEU A 81 16.10 -12.70 -6.41
C LEU A 81 15.39 -12.29 -7.71
N GLY A 82 14.12 -12.69 -7.88
CA GLY A 82 13.29 -12.26 -9.01
C GLY A 82 13.12 -10.74 -9.04
N ARG A 83 12.76 -10.12 -7.89
CA ARG A 83 12.66 -8.66 -7.77
C ARG A 83 13.99 -7.98 -8.04
N ALA A 84 15.08 -8.47 -7.43
CA ALA A 84 16.42 -7.93 -7.63
C ALA A 84 16.82 -7.93 -9.12
N LEU A 85 16.65 -9.06 -9.80
CA LEU A 85 16.98 -9.20 -11.21
C LEU A 85 16.17 -8.23 -12.08
N ILE A 86 14.85 -8.18 -11.88
CA ILE A 86 13.95 -7.35 -12.68
C ILE A 86 14.23 -5.87 -12.46
N LEU A 87 14.35 -5.42 -11.20
CA LEU A 87 14.63 -4.01 -10.93
C LEU A 87 16.02 -3.58 -11.42
N ALA A 88 17.02 -4.46 -11.39
CA ALA A 88 18.34 -4.17 -11.93
C ALA A 88 18.32 -3.95 -13.46
N THR A 89 17.31 -4.46 -14.18
CA THR A 89 17.19 -4.20 -15.63
C THR A 89 16.90 -2.74 -15.94
N ILE A 90 16.26 -2.00 -15.03
CA ILE A 90 15.89 -0.58 -15.23
C ILE A 90 17.13 0.31 -15.36
N PRO A 91 18.07 0.34 -14.40
CA PRO A 91 19.30 1.12 -14.56
C PRO A 91 20.19 0.61 -15.71
N LEU A 92 20.21 -0.71 -15.95
CA LEU A 92 20.97 -1.26 -17.09
C LEU A 92 20.41 -0.74 -18.43
N ALA A 93 19.10 -0.77 -18.62
CA ALA A 93 18.46 -0.21 -19.81
C ALA A 93 18.64 1.31 -19.91
N TYR A 94 18.65 2.02 -18.78
CA TYR A 94 18.92 3.46 -18.74
C TYR A 94 20.34 3.78 -19.23
N PHE A 95 21.37 3.10 -18.74
CA PHE A 95 22.76 3.31 -19.17
C PHE A 95 22.98 2.94 -20.64
N ASN A 96 22.26 1.96 -21.16
CA ASN A 96 22.32 1.55 -22.57
C ASN A 96 21.45 2.44 -23.50
N GLY A 97 20.74 3.44 -22.97
CA GLY A 97 19.82 4.29 -23.74
C GLY A 97 18.60 3.55 -24.30
N SER A 98 18.28 2.35 -23.80
CA SER A 98 17.18 1.51 -24.26
C SER A 98 15.97 1.49 -23.33
N LEU A 99 16.00 2.27 -22.23
CA LEU A 99 14.90 2.34 -21.30
C LEU A 99 13.69 3.02 -21.95
N GLY A 100 12.57 2.30 -21.99
CA GLY A 100 11.30 2.81 -22.50
C GLY A 100 10.14 2.49 -21.55
N MET A 101 8.98 3.09 -21.82
CA MET A 101 7.80 2.91 -20.96
C MET A 101 7.32 1.45 -20.91
N ALA A 102 7.37 0.72 -22.04
CA ALA A 102 7.03 -0.71 -22.07
C ALA A 102 7.93 -1.55 -21.16
N HIS A 103 9.25 -1.24 -21.11
CA HIS A 103 10.19 -1.89 -20.20
C HIS A 103 9.81 -1.61 -18.73
N LEU A 104 9.53 -0.34 -18.40
CA LEU A 104 9.18 0.07 -17.04
C LEU A 104 7.86 -0.57 -16.56
N LEU A 105 6.86 -0.66 -17.45
CA LEU A 105 5.60 -1.36 -17.20
C LEU A 105 5.81 -2.86 -16.94
N GLY A 106 6.61 -3.51 -17.79
CA GLY A 106 6.95 -4.93 -17.63
C GLY A 106 7.70 -5.20 -16.32
N ALA A 107 8.67 -4.35 -15.99
CA ALA A 107 9.41 -4.45 -14.73
C ALA A 107 8.51 -4.25 -13.51
N ALA A 108 7.61 -3.25 -13.52
CA ALA A 108 6.66 -3.00 -12.45
C ALA A 108 5.68 -4.18 -12.27
N ALA A 109 5.18 -4.76 -13.37
CA ALA A 109 4.28 -5.92 -13.34
C ALA A 109 4.96 -7.13 -12.70
N LEU A 110 6.13 -7.50 -13.20
CA LEU A 110 6.86 -8.68 -12.75
C LEU A 110 7.35 -8.52 -11.30
N ALA A 111 7.89 -7.36 -10.95
CA ALA A 111 8.27 -7.07 -9.56
C ALA A 111 7.08 -7.13 -8.62
N GLY A 112 5.91 -6.62 -9.04
CA GLY A 112 4.66 -6.73 -8.30
C GLY A 112 4.21 -8.17 -8.07
N MET A 113 4.32 -9.04 -9.09
CA MET A 113 3.98 -10.47 -8.94
C MET A 113 4.89 -11.17 -7.92
N PHE A 114 6.20 -10.93 -7.96
CA PHE A 114 7.13 -11.48 -6.96
C PHE A 114 6.90 -10.89 -5.57
N THR A 115 6.50 -9.62 -5.46
CA THR A 115 6.12 -9.01 -4.17
C THR A 115 4.93 -9.74 -3.55
N VAL A 116 3.90 -10.06 -4.32
CA VAL A 116 2.76 -10.84 -3.81
C VAL A 116 3.18 -12.23 -3.32
N LEU A 117 4.08 -12.91 -4.06
CA LEU A 117 4.61 -14.20 -3.65
C LEU A 117 5.33 -14.11 -2.31
N PHE A 118 6.14 -13.07 -2.12
CA PHE A 118 6.84 -12.80 -0.86
C PHE A 118 5.84 -12.49 0.27
N ASP A 119 4.91 -11.58 0.04
CA ASP A 119 3.93 -11.09 1.03
C ASP A 119 3.00 -12.18 1.55
N VAL A 120 2.72 -13.21 0.75
CA VAL A 120 1.94 -14.37 1.17
C VAL A 120 2.78 -15.33 2.03
N ALA A 121 4.05 -15.55 1.66
CA ALA A 121 4.93 -16.48 2.36
C ALA A 121 5.47 -15.91 3.69
N TYR A 122 5.81 -14.63 3.73
CA TYR A 122 6.50 -13.97 4.84
C TYR A 122 5.76 -14.04 6.19
N PRO A 123 4.47 -13.66 6.32
CA PRO A 123 3.76 -13.71 7.59
C PRO A 123 3.62 -15.13 8.16
N THR A 124 3.63 -16.13 7.28
CA THR A 124 3.53 -17.54 7.68
C THR A 124 4.90 -18.16 8.02
N PHE A 125 5.99 -17.52 7.60
CA PHE A 125 7.35 -17.91 7.92
C PHE A 125 7.79 -17.42 9.31
N VAL A 126 7.43 -16.19 9.72
CA VAL A 126 7.80 -15.60 11.02
C VAL A 126 7.51 -16.51 12.21
N PRO A 127 6.31 -17.15 12.32
CA PRO A 127 6.02 -18.05 13.44
C PRO A 127 6.91 -19.30 13.52
N THR A 128 7.58 -19.66 12.43
CA THR A 128 8.50 -20.81 12.43
C THR A 128 9.86 -20.48 13.08
N LEU A 129 10.18 -19.20 13.24
CA LEU A 129 11.47 -18.73 13.74
C LEU A 129 11.48 -18.38 15.23
N VAL A 130 10.31 -18.10 15.80
CA VAL A 130 10.17 -17.64 17.19
C VAL A 130 9.26 -18.57 17.97
N GLU A 131 9.34 -18.51 19.31
CA GLU A 131 8.41 -19.23 20.16
C GLU A 131 7.03 -18.57 20.16
N PRO A 132 5.93 -19.32 20.41
CA PRO A 132 4.57 -18.75 20.39
C PRO A 132 4.40 -17.54 21.30
N GLY A 133 5.04 -17.51 22.47
CA GLY A 133 4.99 -16.39 23.40
C GLY A 133 5.76 -15.14 22.95
N GLN A 134 6.61 -15.26 21.92
CA GLN A 134 7.43 -14.16 21.38
C GLN A 134 6.85 -13.55 20.09
N LEU A 135 5.76 -14.11 19.53
CA LEU A 135 5.19 -13.65 18.29
C LEU A 135 4.75 -12.19 18.33
N LEU A 136 4.18 -11.73 19.45
CA LEU A 136 3.76 -10.35 19.62
C LEU A 136 4.97 -9.40 19.57
N GLU A 137 6.07 -9.77 20.24
CA GLU A 137 7.31 -8.98 20.21
C GLU A 137 7.94 -8.97 18.80
N ALA A 138 7.95 -10.12 18.12
CA ALA A 138 8.47 -10.24 16.76
C ALA A 138 7.70 -9.34 15.78
N ASN A 139 6.38 -9.49 15.76
CA ASN A 139 5.52 -8.67 14.91
C ASN A 139 5.63 -7.18 15.24
N GLY A 140 5.76 -6.82 16.53
CA GLY A 140 5.98 -5.44 16.94
C GLY A 140 7.28 -4.84 16.39
N LYS A 141 8.39 -5.60 16.42
CA LYS A 141 9.68 -5.17 15.86
C LYS A 141 9.62 -4.99 14.34
N LEU A 142 8.96 -5.92 13.63
CA LEU A 142 8.78 -5.85 12.19
C LEU A 142 7.88 -4.66 11.81
N ALA A 143 6.79 -4.45 12.53
CA ALA A 143 5.90 -3.30 12.32
C ALA A 143 6.61 -1.96 12.57
N LEU A 144 7.47 -1.88 13.60
CA LEU A 144 8.28 -0.69 13.86
C LEU A 144 9.23 -0.40 12.69
N THR A 145 9.89 -1.44 12.16
CA THR A 145 10.76 -1.30 10.97
C THR A 145 9.98 -0.75 9.77
N MET A 146 8.81 -1.30 9.48
CA MET A 146 7.94 -0.81 8.39
C MET A 146 7.55 0.65 8.61
N SER A 147 7.19 1.03 9.84
CA SER A 147 6.83 2.42 10.17
C SER A 147 8.02 3.38 10.00
N VAL A 148 9.21 2.98 10.41
CA VAL A 148 10.43 3.79 10.20
C VAL A 148 10.72 3.94 8.71
N ALA A 149 10.65 2.85 7.93
CA ALA A 149 10.84 2.90 6.49
C ALA A 149 9.77 3.78 5.80
N GLU A 150 8.53 3.76 6.26
CA GLU A 150 7.43 4.61 5.76
C GLU A 150 7.72 6.10 5.94
N VAL A 151 8.26 6.48 7.10
CA VAL A 151 8.57 7.88 7.41
C VAL A 151 9.86 8.32 6.71
N THR A 152 10.91 7.51 6.73
CA THR A 152 12.24 7.94 6.26
C THR A 152 12.45 7.71 4.76
N GLY A 153 11.79 6.70 4.19
CA GLY A 153 11.98 6.25 2.81
C GLY A 153 11.77 7.34 1.76
N PRO A 154 10.65 8.07 1.77
CA PRO A 154 10.37 9.08 0.76
C PRO A 154 11.39 10.23 0.76
N ALA A 155 11.80 10.73 1.93
CA ALA A 155 12.84 11.76 2.03
C ALA A 155 14.18 11.25 1.50
N LEU A 156 14.56 10.02 1.87
CA LEU A 156 15.76 9.35 1.36
C LEU A 156 15.69 9.20 -0.16
N THR A 157 14.56 8.76 -0.70
CA THR A 157 14.35 8.61 -2.15
C THR A 157 14.50 9.94 -2.88
N GLY A 158 13.86 10.99 -2.39
CA GLY A 158 13.96 12.33 -2.97
C GLY A 158 15.40 12.85 -3.04
N LEU A 159 16.18 12.59 -1.97
CA LEU A 159 17.60 12.93 -1.91
C LEU A 159 18.44 12.08 -2.89
N LEU A 160 18.24 10.75 -2.89
CA LEU A 160 18.96 9.84 -3.79
C LEU A 160 18.71 10.18 -5.26
N VAL A 161 17.46 10.42 -5.63
CA VAL A 161 17.11 10.80 -7.01
C VAL A 161 17.76 12.11 -7.43
N LYS A 162 17.90 13.07 -6.51
CA LYS A 162 18.64 14.31 -6.78
C LYS A 162 20.13 14.09 -7.04
N VAL A 163 20.74 13.13 -6.33
CA VAL A 163 22.21 12.92 -6.38
C VAL A 163 22.61 11.97 -7.50
N ILE A 164 21.88 10.87 -7.69
CA ILE A 164 22.29 9.75 -8.56
C ILE A 164 21.29 9.41 -9.67
N SER A 165 20.19 10.13 -9.81
CA SER A 165 19.03 9.90 -10.70
C SER A 165 18.07 8.80 -10.24
N ALA A 166 16.82 8.84 -10.76
CA ALA A 166 15.77 7.92 -10.34
C ALA A 166 16.04 6.45 -10.76
N PRO A 167 16.46 6.14 -12.01
CA PRO A 167 16.80 4.76 -12.40
C PRO A 167 17.94 4.16 -11.57
N VAL A 168 18.96 4.95 -11.26
CA VAL A 168 20.11 4.47 -10.47
C VAL A 168 19.73 4.25 -9.01
N ALA A 169 18.86 5.07 -8.45
CA ALA A 169 18.34 4.86 -7.09
C ALA A 169 17.62 3.51 -6.93
N ILE A 170 16.91 3.04 -7.95
CA ILE A 170 16.25 1.73 -7.96
C ILE A 170 17.26 0.57 -7.81
N LEU A 171 18.52 0.74 -8.24
CA LEU A 171 19.55 -0.27 -8.04
C LEU A 171 19.84 -0.57 -6.57
N LEU A 172 19.67 0.44 -5.69
CA LEU A 172 19.80 0.23 -4.24
C LEU A 172 18.74 -0.71 -3.69
N ASP A 173 17.52 -0.64 -4.23
CA ASP A 173 16.47 -1.59 -3.86
C ASP A 173 16.78 -2.99 -4.43
N ALA A 174 17.21 -3.09 -5.69
CA ALA A 174 17.64 -4.36 -6.25
C ALA A 174 18.76 -5.02 -5.40
N ALA A 175 19.72 -4.23 -4.91
CA ALA A 175 20.75 -4.72 -4.00
C ALA A 175 20.16 -5.11 -2.63
N SER A 176 19.19 -4.37 -2.11
CA SER A 176 18.52 -4.67 -0.83
C SER A 176 17.80 -6.02 -0.87
N PHE A 177 17.19 -6.39 -1.99
CA PHE A 177 16.60 -7.71 -2.18
C PHE A 177 17.61 -8.84 -2.20
N ILE A 178 18.81 -8.60 -2.75
CA ILE A 178 19.91 -9.58 -2.66
C ILE A 178 20.33 -9.78 -1.21
N VAL A 179 20.47 -8.69 -0.44
CA VAL A 179 20.77 -8.75 1.00
C VAL A 179 19.70 -9.52 1.76
N SER A 180 18.41 -9.27 1.47
CA SER A 180 17.30 -10.01 2.05
C SER A 180 17.36 -11.50 1.70
N ALA A 181 17.56 -11.85 0.42
CA ALA A 181 17.67 -13.25 -0.02
C ALA A 181 18.82 -13.99 0.68
N LEU A 182 19.99 -13.36 0.78
CA LEU A 182 21.14 -13.93 1.50
C LEU A 182 20.86 -14.08 2.99
N SER A 183 20.27 -13.09 3.61
CA SER A 183 19.89 -13.11 5.01
C SER A 183 18.92 -14.28 5.31
N ILE A 184 17.90 -14.48 4.47
CA ILE A 184 16.96 -15.60 4.57
C ILE A 184 17.67 -16.94 4.29
N ALA A 185 18.59 -16.98 3.30
CA ALA A 185 19.36 -18.18 3.00
C ALA A 185 20.21 -18.66 4.20
N TRP A 186 20.75 -17.74 4.99
CA TRP A 186 21.55 -18.03 6.19
C TRP A 186 20.72 -18.50 7.39
N ILE A 187 19.40 -18.48 7.33
CA ILE A 187 18.53 -19.08 8.35
C ILE A 187 18.67 -20.59 8.25
N THR A 188 19.12 -21.23 9.35
CA THR A 188 19.39 -22.68 9.38
C THR A 188 18.24 -23.49 9.97
N ARG A 189 17.28 -22.84 10.61
CA ARG A 189 16.15 -23.53 11.26
C ARG A 189 15.34 -24.33 10.23
N PRO A 190 15.13 -25.65 10.45
CA PRO A 190 14.38 -26.48 9.52
C PRO A 190 12.91 -26.02 9.44
N GLU A 191 12.39 -25.91 8.24
CA GLU A 191 10.98 -25.62 8.00
C GLU A 191 10.24 -26.93 7.74
N ALA A 192 9.20 -27.20 8.53
CA ALA A 192 8.28 -28.32 8.28
C ALA A 192 7.51 -28.05 6.97
N LEU A 193 7.22 -29.11 6.21
CA LEU A 193 6.33 -29.00 5.06
C LEU A 193 4.92 -28.57 5.54
N PRO A 194 4.32 -27.57 4.94
CA PRO A 194 2.97 -27.20 5.27
C PRO A 194 2.02 -28.39 5.03
N THR A 195 1.12 -28.66 5.99
CA THR A 195 0.01 -29.55 5.77
C THR A 195 -1.06 -28.80 4.99
N ALA A 196 -1.21 -29.11 3.70
CA ALA A 196 -2.19 -28.42 2.87
C ALA A 196 -3.60 -28.60 3.47
N PRO A 197 -4.34 -27.51 3.73
CA PRO A 197 -5.72 -27.62 4.17
C PRO A 197 -6.56 -28.31 3.07
N ALA A 198 -7.45 -29.20 3.48
CA ALA A 198 -8.43 -29.78 2.56
C ALA A 198 -9.32 -28.65 2.03
N LEU A 199 -9.23 -28.38 0.73
CA LEU A 199 -10.13 -27.41 0.07
C LEU A 199 -11.54 -28.04 0.02
N THR A 200 -12.42 -27.64 0.92
CA THR A 200 -13.79 -28.16 1.03
C THR A 200 -14.79 -27.38 0.17
N GLU A 201 -14.47 -26.18 -0.27
CA GLU A 201 -15.36 -25.35 -1.09
C GLU A 201 -14.61 -24.69 -2.26
N SER A 202 -15.31 -24.51 -3.38
CA SER A 202 -14.80 -23.74 -4.53
C SER A 202 -14.52 -22.29 -4.12
N TRP A 203 -13.40 -21.72 -4.60
CA TRP A 203 -13.04 -20.32 -4.38
C TRP A 203 -14.17 -19.34 -4.79
N TRP A 204 -14.85 -19.64 -5.90
CA TRP A 204 -16.01 -18.86 -6.37
C TRP A 204 -17.21 -18.93 -5.43
N GLY A 205 -17.47 -20.09 -4.82
CA GLY A 205 -18.53 -20.24 -3.82
C GLY A 205 -18.26 -19.43 -2.55
N GLN A 206 -17.01 -19.46 -2.10
CA GLN A 206 -16.60 -18.64 -0.93
C GLN A 206 -16.67 -17.14 -1.22
N ALA A 207 -16.20 -16.70 -2.38
CA ALA A 207 -16.22 -15.30 -2.79
C ALA A 207 -17.65 -14.77 -2.97
N SER A 208 -18.52 -15.49 -3.66
CA SER A 208 -19.92 -15.08 -3.89
C SER A 208 -20.74 -15.03 -2.60
N GLY A 209 -20.52 -15.96 -1.67
CA GLY A 209 -21.14 -15.95 -0.35
C GLY A 209 -20.74 -14.74 0.47
N GLY A 210 -19.46 -14.35 0.42
CA GLY A 210 -18.94 -13.14 1.06
C GLY A 210 -19.57 -11.87 0.50
N VAL A 211 -19.61 -11.72 -0.82
CA VAL A 211 -20.23 -10.57 -1.49
C VAL A 211 -21.70 -10.44 -1.11
N ARG A 212 -22.47 -11.53 -1.24
CA ARG A 212 -23.89 -11.51 -0.88
C ARG A 212 -24.13 -11.11 0.58
N PHE A 213 -23.33 -11.65 1.50
CA PHE A 213 -23.43 -11.31 2.92
C PHE A 213 -23.13 -9.83 3.17
N VAL A 214 -22.01 -9.30 2.63
CA VAL A 214 -21.61 -7.89 2.80
C VAL A 214 -22.69 -6.94 2.28
N PHE A 215 -23.24 -7.17 1.09
CA PHE A 215 -24.22 -6.28 0.48
C PHE A 215 -25.64 -6.42 1.06
N SER A 216 -25.96 -7.54 1.72
CA SER A 216 -27.22 -7.71 2.45
C SER A 216 -27.17 -7.14 3.88
N HIS A 217 -25.96 -6.96 4.45
CA HIS A 217 -25.81 -6.53 5.83
C HIS A 217 -25.85 -5.00 5.97
N SER A 218 -26.69 -4.49 6.86
CA SER A 218 -26.97 -3.05 7.01
C SER A 218 -25.75 -2.18 7.36
N LEU A 219 -24.76 -2.73 8.09
CA LEU A 219 -23.53 -2.02 8.48
C LEU A 219 -22.37 -2.28 7.52
N LEU A 220 -22.25 -3.49 6.94
CA LEU A 220 -21.14 -3.82 6.05
C LEU A 220 -21.32 -3.25 4.64
N ARG A 221 -22.55 -3.16 4.15
CA ARG A 221 -22.86 -2.58 2.83
C ARG A 221 -22.34 -1.13 2.68
N PRO A 222 -22.62 -0.19 3.59
CA PRO A 222 -22.07 1.18 3.47
C PRO A 222 -20.54 1.22 3.57
N LEU A 223 -19.92 0.35 4.36
CA LEU A 223 -18.46 0.23 4.38
C LEU A 223 -17.91 -0.26 3.03
N ALA A 224 -18.54 -1.24 2.41
CA ALA A 224 -18.15 -1.75 1.11
C ALA A 224 -18.31 -0.69 0.00
N LEU A 225 -19.42 0.06 -0.01
CA LEU A 225 -19.65 1.14 -0.97
C LEU A 225 -18.66 2.29 -0.78
N ARG A 226 -18.36 2.65 0.46
CA ARG A 226 -17.28 3.61 0.75
C ARG A 226 -15.93 3.11 0.24
N THR A 227 -15.58 1.86 0.55
CA THR A 227 -14.31 1.26 0.09
C THR A 227 -14.22 1.28 -1.43
N ALA A 228 -15.28 0.94 -2.14
CA ALA A 228 -15.33 0.96 -3.61
C ALA A 228 -15.12 2.39 -4.17
N THR A 229 -15.89 3.37 -3.67
CA THR A 229 -15.77 4.77 -4.10
C THR A 229 -14.40 5.35 -3.77
N MET A 230 -13.91 5.08 -2.56
CA MET A 230 -12.60 5.50 -2.10
C MET A 230 -11.48 4.92 -2.95
N SER A 231 -11.57 3.63 -3.30
CA SER A 231 -10.54 2.94 -4.10
C SER A 231 -10.43 3.52 -5.51
N LEU A 232 -11.55 3.81 -6.17
CA LEU A 232 -11.54 4.46 -7.48
C LEU A 232 -10.91 5.86 -7.39
N ALA A 233 -11.35 6.68 -6.44
CA ALA A 233 -10.83 8.03 -6.26
C ALA A 233 -9.33 8.01 -5.88
N TRP A 234 -8.94 7.08 -5.01
CA TRP A 234 -7.54 6.90 -4.61
C TRP A 234 -6.65 6.44 -5.77
N GLY A 235 -7.19 5.68 -6.73
CA GLY A 235 -6.50 5.33 -7.98
C GLY A 235 -6.13 6.57 -8.80
N PHE A 236 -7.05 7.55 -8.94
CA PHE A 236 -6.76 8.84 -9.60
C PHE A 236 -5.62 9.57 -8.88
N PHE A 237 -5.73 9.67 -7.55
CA PHE A 237 -4.72 10.31 -6.73
C PHE A 237 -3.33 9.66 -6.90
N ALA A 238 -3.23 8.36 -6.67
CA ALA A 238 -1.96 7.65 -6.69
C ALA A 238 -1.24 7.74 -8.05
N THR A 239 -2.01 7.71 -9.14
CA THR A 239 -1.49 7.86 -10.51
C THR A 239 -0.87 9.22 -10.74
N LEU A 240 -1.53 10.28 -10.28
CA LEU A 240 -1.21 11.64 -10.70
C LEU A 240 -0.38 12.41 -9.68
N TYR A 241 -0.25 11.93 -8.45
CA TYR A 241 0.38 12.69 -7.36
C TYR A 241 1.82 13.08 -7.67
N VAL A 242 2.65 12.10 -8.04
CA VAL A 242 4.06 12.36 -8.40
C VAL A 242 4.14 13.21 -9.67
N TYR A 243 3.34 12.89 -10.68
CA TYR A 243 3.27 13.66 -11.92
C TYR A 243 2.87 15.12 -11.65
N TYR A 244 1.83 15.35 -10.85
CA TYR A 244 1.34 16.67 -10.49
C TYR A 244 2.41 17.49 -9.75
N ALA A 245 3.04 16.89 -8.76
CA ALA A 245 4.10 17.55 -7.99
C ALA A 245 5.31 17.95 -8.85
N ILE A 246 5.76 17.06 -9.74
CA ILE A 246 6.98 17.29 -10.54
C ILE A 246 6.67 18.12 -11.79
N GLU A 247 5.66 17.74 -12.60
CA GLU A 247 5.43 18.37 -13.90
C GLU A 247 4.58 19.64 -13.81
N VAL A 248 3.57 19.65 -12.94
CA VAL A 248 2.67 20.82 -12.84
C VAL A 248 3.20 21.83 -11.82
N LEU A 249 3.52 21.37 -10.61
CA LEU A 249 3.98 22.25 -9.53
C LEU A 249 5.50 22.51 -9.55
N LYS A 250 6.24 21.84 -10.45
CA LYS A 250 7.71 21.95 -10.62
C LYS A 250 8.47 21.80 -9.28
N MET A 251 7.99 20.94 -8.42
CA MET A 251 8.63 20.66 -7.14
C MET A 251 9.93 19.88 -7.35
N SER A 252 10.94 20.16 -6.54
CA SER A 252 12.13 19.32 -6.49
C SER A 252 11.81 17.94 -5.90
N THR A 253 12.57 16.92 -6.29
CA THR A 253 12.42 15.55 -5.75
C THR A 253 12.61 15.49 -4.24
N VAL A 254 13.49 16.34 -3.69
CA VAL A 254 13.69 16.47 -2.24
C VAL A 254 12.44 17.04 -1.56
N ALA A 255 11.85 18.11 -2.12
CA ALA A 255 10.64 18.69 -1.57
C ALA A 255 9.47 17.69 -1.61
N LEU A 256 9.31 16.95 -2.72
CA LEU A 256 8.32 15.89 -2.84
C LEU A 256 8.55 14.79 -1.79
N GLY A 257 9.79 14.32 -1.64
CA GLY A 257 10.13 13.29 -0.64
C GLY A 257 9.82 13.74 0.79
N LEU A 258 10.13 15.00 1.13
CA LEU A 258 9.80 15.57 2.44
C LEU A 258 8.28 15.68 2.66
N VAL A 259 7.54 16.10 1.64
CA VAL A 259 6.08 16.18 1.69
C VAL A 259 5.46 14.80 1.93
N ILE A 260 5.90 13.76 1.23
CA ILE A 260 5.41 12.39 1.45
C ILE A 260 5.80 11.89 2.85
N THR A 261 6.98 12.24 3.35
CA THR A 261 7.42 11.93 4.73
C THR A 261 6.45 12.52 5.78
N LEU A 262 5.90 13.72 5.55
CA LEU A 262 4.87 14.29 6.43
C LEU A 262 3.63 13.39 6.50
N GLY A 263 3.27 12.69 5.43
CA GLY A 263 2.20 11.70 5.43
C GLY A 263 2.50 10.51 6.34
N GLY A 264 3.74 9.99 6.31
CA GLY A 264 4.19 8.95 7.24
C GLY A 264 4.07 9.38 8.70
N ILE A 265 4.44 10.63 9.01
CA ILE A 265 4.27 11.22 10.35
C ILE A 265 2.77 11.32 10.70
N GLY A 266 1.94 11.78 9.77
CA GLY A 266 0.47 11.83 9.93
C GLY A 266 -0.11 10.46 10.28
N ASN A 267 0.31 9.41 9.56
CA ASN A 267 -0.09 8.03 9.83
C ASN A 267 0.29 7.56 11.25
N LEU A 268 1.50 7.88 11.71
CA LEU A 268 1.92 7.55 13.08
C LEU A 268 1.05 8.26 14.13
N ILE A 269 0.80 9.55 13.96
CA ILE A 269 -0.09 10.32 14.83
C ILE A 269 -1.48 9.71 14.83
N GLY A 270 -2.02 9.37 13.65
CA GLY A 270 -3.33 8.73 13.49
C GLY A 270 -3.43 7.40 14.20
N ALA A 271 -2.40 6.55 14.14
CA ALA A 271 -2.36 5.27 14.84
C ALA A 271 -2.42 5.44 16.37
N LEU A 272 -1.72 6.43 16.91
CA LEU A 272 -1.76 6.76 18.34
C LEU A 272 -3.14 7.28 18.77
N LEU A 273 -3.78 8.09 17.93
CA LEU A 273 -5.10 8.67 18.20
C LEU A 273 -6.26 7.67 18.01
N ALA A 274 -6.09 6.65 17.17
CA ALA A 274 -7.16 5.72 16.79
C ALA A 274 -7.83 5.04 17.99
N ARG A 275 -7.04 4.56 18.95
CA ARG A 275 -7.55 3.94 20.17
C ARG A 275 -8.32 4.94 21.03
N HIS A 276 -7.75 6.12 21.24
CA HIS A 276 -8.38 7.16 22.05
C HIS A 276 -9.71 7.60 21.43
N ALA A 277 -9.76 7.83 20.12
CA ALA A 277 -10.97 8.18 19.41
C ALA A 277 -12.05 7.10 19.54
N GLY A 278 -11.69 5.82 19.32
CA GLY A 278 -12.63 4.70 19.38
C GLY A 278 -13.17 4.39 20.78
N THR A 279 -12.41 4.70 21.84
CA THR A 279 -12.88 4.47 23.23
C THR A 279 -13.69 5.64 23.78
N ARG A 280 -13.42 6.89 23.34
CA ARG A 280 -14.05 8.09 23.90
C ARG A 280 -15.31 8.52 23.15
N TYR A 281 -15.41 8.22 21.86
CA TYR A 281 -16.51 8.66 21.00
C TYR A 281 -17.26 7.49 20.38
N PRO A 282 -18.56 7.68 20.04
CA PRO A 282 -19.34 6.71 19.29
C PRO A 282 -18.64 6.32 17.98
N VAL A 283 -18.48 5.02 17.72
CA VAL A 283 -17.74 4.50 16.57
C VAL A 283 -18.24 5.05 15.23
N GLY A 284 -19.57 5.21 15.09
CA GLY A 284 -20.16 5.80 13.89
C GLY A 284 -19.72 7.25 13.66
N LYS A 285 -19.61 8.06 14.72
CA LYS A 285 -19.12 9.44 14.63
C LYS A 285 -17.63 9.47 14.29
N VAL A 286 -16.82 8.58 14.86
CA VAL A 286 -15.39 8.47 14.58
C VAL A 286 -15.16 8.15 13.10
N LEU A 287 -15.87 7.16 12.57
CA LEU A 287 -15.75 6.75 11.16
C LEU A 287 -16.17 7.88 10.20
N ILE A 288 -17.29 8.55 10.48
CA ILE A 288 -17.77 9.67 9.64
C ILE A 288 -16.81 10.85 9.72
N ALA A 289 -16.36 11.23 10.90
CA ALA A 289 -15.44 12.35 11.10
C ALA A 289 -14.09 12.08 10.41
N ALA A 290 -13.52 10.89 10.54
CA ALA A 290 -12.28 10.52 9.87
C ALA A 290 -12.43 10.53 8.34
N ALA A 291 -13.54 9.99 7.80
CA ALA A 291 -13.80 9.98 6.37
C ALA A 291 -13.97 11.40 5.79
N LEU A 292 -14.73 12.27 6.49
CA LEU A 292 -14.89 13.68 6.11
C LEU A 292 -13.56 14.43 6.19
N TRP A 293 -12.83 14.26 7.28
CA TRP A 293 -11.53 14.89 7.49
C TRP A 293 -10.56 14.56 6.37
N GLN A 294 -10.45 13.26 6.02
CA GLN A 294 -9.61 12.81 4.91
C GLN A 294 -10.00 13.49 3.58
N GLY A 295 -11.30 13.52 3.26
CA GLY A 295 -11.79 14.16 2.05
C GLY A 295 -11.54 15.68 2.03
N LEU A 296 -11.74 16.37 3.15
CA LEU A 296 -11.49 17.82 3.27
C LEU A 296 -10.00 18.13 3.10
N MET A 297 -9.12 17.37 3.76
CA MET A 297 -7.67 17.57 3.64
C MET A 297 -7.15 17.26 2.24
N SER A 298 -7.75 16.31 1.53
CA SER A 298 -7.36 16.02 0.12
C SER A 298 -7.65 17.19 -0.82
N LEU A 299 -8.58 18.10 -0.50
CA LEU A 299 -8.88 19.29 -1.31
C LEU A 299 -7.73 20.31 -1.31
N PHE A 300 -6.80 20.25 -0.36
CA PHE A 300 -5.59 21.09 -0.40
C PHE A 300 -4.72 20.80 -1.62
N ILE A 301 -4.78 19.58 -2.19
CA ILE A 301 -3.95 19.20 -3.34
C ILE A 301 -4.33 20.00 -4.58
N PRO A 302 -5.59 20.04 -5.05
CA PRO A 302 -5.96 20.86 -6.22
C PRO A 302 -5.97 22.37 -5.94
N LEU A 303 -5.87 22.83 -4.69
CA LEU A 303 -5.65 24.24 -4.35
C LEU A 303 -4.22 24.69 -4.73
N ALA A 304 -3.25 23.79 -4.69
CA ALA A 304 -1.92 24.01 -5.19
C ALA A 304 -1.98 24.14 -6.73
N SER A 305 -1.82 25.32 -7.27
CA SER A 305 -2.02 25.57 -8.73
C SER A 305 -0.75 26.04 -9.45
N GLU A 306 0.24 26.53 -8.71
CA GLU A 306 1.44 27.16 -9.27
C GLU A 306 2.70 26.70 -8.53
N PRO A 307 3.87 26.71 -9.19
CA PRO A 307 5.13 26.49 -8.51
C PRO A 307 5.34 27.46 -7.34
N GLY A 308 5.82 26.95 -6.20
CA GLY A 308 6.16 27.81 -5.07
C GLY A 308 5.88 27.18 -3.71
N TRP A 309 6.24 27.90 -2.67
CA TRP A 309 6.13 27.43 -1.28
C TRP A 309 4.67 27.13 -0.86
N PHE A 310 3.70 27.89 -1.40
CA PHE A 310 2.28 27.67 -1.11
C PHE A 310 1.83 26.28 -1.55
N SER A 311 2.23 25.82 -2.73
CA SER A 311 1.92 24.48 -3.22
C SER A 311 2.60 23.39 -2.38
N VAL A 312 3.84 23.62 -1.94
CA VAL A 312 4.53 22.71 -1.00
C VAL A 312 3.76 22.63 0.32
N ALA A 313 3.31 23.78 0.84
CA ALA A 313 2.52 23.84 2.08
C ALA A 313 1.16 23.14 1.94
N CYS A 314 0.45 23.33 0.81
CA CYS A 314 -0.81 22.66 0.54
C CYS A 314 -0.67 21.12 0.49
N LEU A 315 0.31 20.62 -0.27
CA LEU A 315 0.57 19.18 -0.33
C LEU A 315 1.03 18.64 1.03
N GLY A 316 1.91 19.37 1.72
CA GLY A 316 2.39 19.01 3.06
C GLY A 316 1.25 18.96 4.09
N ALA A 317 0.35 19.94 4.06
CA ALA A 317 -0.83 19.97 4.94
C ALA A 317 -1.78 18.78 4.63
N SER A 318 -2.03 18.50 3.36
CA SER A 318 -2.84 17.34 2.95
C SER A 318 -2.25 16.03 3.45
N GLN A 319 -0.95 15.83 3.31
CA GLN A 319 -0.25 14.64 3.79
C GLN A 319 -0.25 14.57 5.32
N LEU A 320 0.25 15.61 6.01
CA LEU A 320 0.39 15.58 7.46
C LEU A 320 -0.96 15.41 8.17
N PHE A 321 -1.95 16.22 7.81
CA PHE A 321 -3.24 16.22 8.49
C PHE A 321 -4.23 15.23 7.89
N GLY A 322 -4.17 14.98 6.58
CA GLY A 322 -5.07 14.05 5.90
C GLY A 322 -4.77 12.59 6.28
N ASP A 323 -3.49 12.23 6.34
CA ASP A 323 -3.08 10.85 6.61
C ASP A 323 -3.29 10.42 8.07
N VAL A 324 -3.49 11.36 9.02
CA VAL A 324 -4.00 11.04 10.36
C VAL A 324 -5.30 10.25 10.32
N ALA A 325 -6.17 10.55 9.36
CA ALA A 325 -7.48 9.91 9.25
C ALA A 325 -7.43 8.43 8.85
N PHE A 326 -6.40 7.99 8.12
CA PHE A 326 -6.29 6.61 7.64
C PHE A 326 -6.28 5.58 8.78
N PRO A 327 -5.35 5.62 9.75
CA PRO A 327 -5.33 4.67 10.84
C PRO A 327 -6.54 4.85 11.79
N VAL A 328 -6.98 6.10 12.00
CA VAL A 328 -8.18 6.36 12.81
C VAL A 328 -9.39 5.67 12.20
N PHE A 329 -9.61 5.79 10.89
CA PHE A 329 -10.67 5.10 10.20
C PHE A 329 -10.45 3.58 10.19
N GLY A 330 -9.29 3.12 9.72
CA GLY A 330 -9.01 1.71 9.46
C GLY A 330 -9.11 0.82 10.70
N ILE A 331 -8.55 1.26 11.83
CA ILE A 331 -8.58 0.49 13.09
C ILE A 331 -10.02 0.38 13.64
N ASN A 332 -10.77 1.48 13.62
CA ASN A 332 -12.15 1.50 14.11
C ASN A 332 -13.10 0.75 13.15
N GLU A 333 -12.89 0.84 11.84
CA GLU A 333 -13.63 0.09 10.83
C GLU A 333 -13.39 -1.42 10.97
N LEU A 334 -12.12 -1.84 11.13
CA LEU A 334 -11.78 -3.24 11.35
C LEU A 334 -12.48 -3.80 12.59
N THR A 335 -12.48 -3.05 13.68
CA THR A 335 -13.16 -3.43 14.93
C THR A 335 -14.68 -3.57 14.73
N LEU A 336 -15.30 -2.61 14.03
CA LEU A 336 -16.73 -2.69 13.72
C LEU A 336 -17.05 -3.91 12.84
N ARG A 337 -16.25 -4.16 11.84
CA ARG A 337 -16.39 -5.31 10.93
C ARG A 337 -16.28 -6.65 11.65
N GLN A 338 -15.30 -6.77 12.57
CA GLN A 338 -15.09 -7.98 13.38
C GLN A 338 -16.27 -8.27 14.30
N LYS A 339 -16.97 -7.22 14.77
CA LYS A 339 -18.17 -7.37 15.60
C LYS A 339 -19.43 -7.66 14.78
N ALA A 340 -19.56 -7.03 13.60
CA ALA A 340 -20.72 -7.16 12.75
C ALA A 340 -20.80 -8.50 11.98
N ALA A 341 -19.65 -9.14 11.74
CA ALA A 341 -19.58 -10.39 10.99
C ALA A 341 -19.42 -11.60 11.93
N PRO A 342 -20.19 -12.69 11.73
CA PRO A 342 -19.96 -13.94 12.45
C PRO A 342 -18.54 -14.47 12.22
N PRO A 343 -17.91 -15.17 13.20
CA PRO A 343 -16.54 -15.63 13.09
C PRO A 343 -16.24 -16.45 11.81
N HIS A 344 -17.17 -17.31 11.38
CA HIS A 344 -17.03 -18.14 10.18
C HIS A 344 -17.17 -17.33 8.87
N MET A 345 -17.66 -16.09 8.90
CA MET A 345 -17.80 -15.19 7.73
C MET A 345 -16.71 -14.13 7.65
N LEU A 346 -15.94 -13.90 8.72
CA LEU A 346 -14.94 -12.82 8.77
C LEU A 346 -13.93 -12.89 7.63
N GLY A 347 -13.43 -14.08 7.31
CA GLY A 347 -12.51 -14.27 6.18
C GLY A 347 -13.14 -13.87 4.85
N ARG A 348 -14.40 -14.25 4.59
CA ARG A 348 -15.15 -13.93 3.36
C ARG A 348 -15.45 -12.43 3.26
N VAL A 349 -15.80 -11.80 4.37
CA VAL A 349 -16.04 -10.34 4.45
C VAL A 349 -14.75 -9.58 4.15
N ASN A 350 -13.63 -9.98 4.76
CA ASN A 350 -12.32 -9.38 4.51
C ASN A 350 -11.89 -9.53 3.05
N ALA A 351 -12.07 -10.72 2.47
CA ALA A 351 -11.77 -10.98 1.07
C ALA A 351 -12.61 -10.09 0.13
N CYS A 352 -13.91 -9.94 0.41
CA CYS A 352 -14.80 -9.06 -0.36
C CYS A 352 -14.32 -7.60 -0.34
N LEU A 353 -14.01 -7.05 0.84
CA LEU A 353 -13.55 -5.65 0.95
C LEU A 353 -12.17 -5.45 0.33
N GLN A 354 -11.26 -6.41 0.48
CA GLN A 354 -9.96 -6.36 -0.20
C GLN A 354 -10.10 -6.45 -1.72
N LEU A 355 -11.00 -7.28 -2.24
CA LEU A 355 -11.29 -7.37 -3.66
C LEU A 355 -11.85 -6.05 -4.20
N LEU A 356 -12.76 -5.41 -3.47
CA LEU A 356 -13.27 -4.08 -3.83
C LEU A 356 -12.15 -3.04 -3.85
N PHE A 357 -11.28 -3.03 -2.84
CA PHE A 357 -10.18 -2.07 -2.80
C PHE A 357 -9.15 -2.36 -3.89
N LYS A 358 -8.55 -3.55 -3.90
CA LYS A 358 -7.48 -3.91 -4.84
C LYS A 358 -7.95 -4.06 -6.28
N GLY A 359 -9.23 -4.41 -6.51
CA GLY A 359 -9.79 -4.58 -7.84
C GLY A 359 -10.19 -3.26 -8.50
N LEU A 360 -10.75 -2.33 -7.74
CA LEU A 360 -11.18 -1.03 -8.28
C LEU A 360 -10.04 -0.02 -8.35
N PHE A 361 -9.01 -0.14 -7.52
CA PHE A 361 -7.85 0.75 -7.54
C PHE A 361 -7.16 0.84 -8.92
N PRO A 362 -6.83 -0.27 -9.61
CA PRO A 362 -6.24 -0.19 -10.94
C PRO A 362 -7.16 0.45 -11.98
N LEU A 363 -8.47 0.23 -11.87
CA LEU A 363 -9.45 0.88 -12.74
C LEU A 363 -9.45 2.39 -12.49
N GLY A 364 -9.46 2.82 -11.24
CA GLY A 364 -9.28 4.22 -10.87
C GLY A 364 -7.99 4.79 -11.44
N ALA A 365 -6.88 4.08 -11.35
CA ALA A 365 -5.59 4.52 -11.90
C ALA A 365 -5.65 4.75 -13.42
N LEU A 366 -6.23 3.83 -14.16
CA LEU A 366 -6.41 3.96 -15.62
C LEU A 366 -7.33 5.14 -15.97
N PHE A 367 -8.52 5.20 -15.37
CA PHE A 367 -9.45 6.29 -15.60
C PHE A 367 -8.87 7.65 -15.21
N GLY A 368 -8.11 7.72 -14.09
CA GLY A 368 -7.43 8.93 -13.67
C GLY A 368 -6.41 9.41 -14.69
N GLY A 369 -5.61 8.52 -15.26
CA GLY A 369 -4.63 8.85 -16.30
C GLY A 369 -5.27 9.36 -17.57
N VAL A 370 -6.31 8.67 -18.07
CA VAL A 370 -7.06 9.08 -19.27
C VAL A 370 -7.80 10.41 -19.05
N LEU A 371 -8.43 10.57 -17.89
CA LEU A 371 -9.16 11.78 -17.56
C LEU A 371 -8.21 12.99 -17.44
N ALA A 372 -7.04 12.81 -16.84
CA ALA A 372 -6.04 13.86 -16.74
C ALA A 372 -5.51 14.31 -18.12
N ALA A 373 -5.41 13.39 -19.07
CA ALA A 373 -5.05 13.73 -20.45
C ALA A 373 -6.14 14.55 -21.17
N SER A 374 -7.42 14.37 -20.82
CA SER A 374 -8.56 15.04 -21.48
C SER A 374 -8.95 16.37 -20.85
N ILE A 375 -9.06 16.43 -19.52
CA ILE A 375 -9.55 17.64 -18.80
C ILE A 375 -8.44 18.34 -17.99
N GLY A 376 -7.24 17.77 -17.95
CA GLY A 376 -6.10 18.29 -17.21
C GLY A 376 -5.90 17.63 -15.84
N THR A 377 -4.65 17.63 -15.38
CA THR A 377 -4.23 16.92 -14.15
C THR A 377 -4.86 17.52 -12.89
N ARG A 378 -4.90 18.86 -12.79
CA ARG A 378 -5.48 19.56 -11.64
C ARG A 378 -6.97 19.26 -11.46
N GLN A 379 -7.74 19.30 -12.56
CA GLN A 379 -9.18 19.01 -12.56
C GLN A 379 -9.43 17.57 -12.15
N THR A 380 -8.60 16.64 -12.62
CA THR A 380 -8.69 15.22 -12.23
C THR A 380 -8.34 15.01 -10.76
N MET A 381 -7.36 15.75 -10.23
CA MET A 381 -7.05 15.74 -8.78
C MET A 381 -8.20 16.30 -7.95
N LEU A 382 -8.90 17.35 -8.44
CA LEU A 382 -10.11 17.86 -7.79
C LEU A 382 -11.21 16.79 -7.76
N LEU A 383 -11.46 16.11 -8.88
CA LEU A 383 -12.44 15.01 -8.94
C LEU A 383 -12.06 13.85 -8.00
N SER A 384 -10.77 13.52 -7.92
CA SER A 384 -10.27 12.55 -6.92
C SER A 384 -10.63 12.98 -5.50
N SER A 385 -10.29 14.22 -5.12
CA SER A 385 -10.55 14.76 -3.78
C SER A 385 -12.05 14.80 -3.47
N LEU A 386 -12.88 15.22 -4.43
CA LEU A 386 -14.33 15.19 -4.30
C LEU A 386 -14.88 13.76 -4.18
N GLY A 387 -14.31 12.80 -4.91
CA GLY A 387 -14.64 11.38 -4.80
C GLY A 387 -14.30 10.81 -3.42
N ILE A 388 -13.11 11.15 -2.88
CA ILE A 388 -12.72 10.78 -1.51
C ILE A 388 -13.70 11.37 -0.50
N LEU A 389 -14.04 12.65 -0.62
CA LEU A 389 -15.02 13.31 0.26
C LEU A 389 -16.42 12.70 0.10
N ALA A 390 -16.89 12.48 -1.12
CA ALA A 390 -18.19 11.88 -1.41
C ALA A 390 -18.29 10.44 -0.86
N SER A 391 -17.19 9.71 -0.73
CA SER A 391 -17.19 8.38 -0.13
C SER A 391 -17.74 8.39 1.31
N SER A 392 -17.63 9.51 2.04
CA SER A 392 -18.18 9.67 3.38
C SER A 392 -19.71 9.67 3.41
N LEU A 393 -20.38 10.03 2.30
CA LEU A 393 -21.85 10.06 2.21
C LEU A 393 -22.47 8.68 2.45
N TRP A 394 -21.79 7.60 2.02
CA TRP A 394 -22.24 6.24 2.30
C TRP A 394 -22.36 5.92 3.80
N LEU A 395 -21.51 6.55 4.63
CA LEU A 395 -21.56 6.40 6.08
C LEU A 395 -22.62 7.33 6.71
N ILE A 396 -22.68 8.58 6.23
CA ILE A 396 -23.61 9.61 6.75
C ILE A 396 -25.07 9.18 6.55
N PHE A 397 -25.39 8.62 5.37
CA PHE A 397 -26.76 8.18 5.05
C PHE A 397 -27.03 6.72 5.42
N SER A 398 -26.22 6.13 6.32
CA SER A 398 -26.38 4.75 6.76
C SER A 398 -26.73 4.63 8.25
N PRO A 399 -27.13 3.43 8.71
CA PRO A 399 -27.32 3.14 10.12
C PRO A 399 -26.06 3.36 10.99
N ILE A 400 -24.86 3.35 10.39
CA ILE A 400 -23.58 3.59 11.09
C ILE A 400 -23.61 4.88 11.90
N ARG A 401 -24.26 5.95 11.40
CA ARG A 401 -24.38 7.24 12.11
C ARG A 401 -25.04 7.13 13.49
N LYS A 402 -25.88 6.11 13.69
CA LYS A 402 -26.65 5.93 14.92
C LYS A 402 -25.96 5.04 15.96
N LEU A 403 -24.82 4.42 15.60
CA LEU A 403 -24.09 3.54 16.51
C LEU A 403 -23.57 4.33 17.70
N ARG A 404 -24.08 4.03 18.89
CA ARG A 404 -23.71 4.61 20.17
C ARG A 404 -22.88 3.57 20.94
N GLY A 405 -21.58 3.82 21.13
CA GLY A 405 -20.73 2.95 21.94
C GLY A 405 -20.29 1.66 21.24
N HIS A 406 -19.66 0.77 22.00
CA HIS A 406 -19.18 -0.54 21.54
C HIS A 406 -20.29 -1.61 21.45
N GLU A 407 -21.54 -1.23 21.41
CA GLU A 407 -22.72 -2.08 21.29
C GLU A 407 -23.05 -2.32 19.82
N ALA A 408 -22.23 -3.12 19.15
CA ALA A 408 -22.54 -3.69 17.84
C ALA A 408 -22.15 -5.16 17.82
#